data_ff8dd8e9f66866442170c2a7556c0b39
#
_entry.id   ff8dd8e9f66866442170c2a7556c0b39
#
_cell.length_a   1.000
_cell.length_b   1.000
_cell.length_c   1.000
_cell.angle_alpha   90.00
_cell.angle_beta   90.00
_cell.angle_gamma   90.00
#
_symmetry.space_group_name_H-M   'P 1'
#
loop_
_entity.id
_entity.type
_entity.pdbx_description
1 polymer ?
#
loop_
_entity_poly.entity_id
_entity_poly.type
_entity_poly.pdbx_seq_one_letter_code
_entity_poly.pdbx_strand_id
1 'polypeptide(L)'
;MAVVIFVVRANVNKDKEAAFNKWYNEEHVPQLLRYNGAVSARRYKKILGDEKYEYMAVYEFANEAVFTGFQKSDDLNQLIRDYNANFGEVSQRERSAYVQIWPA
;
A
#
# COMPACT_ATOMS: atom_id res chain seq x y z
N MET A 1 -3.91 7.97 -20.80
CA MET A 1 -4.22 6.71 -20.11
C MET A 1 -4.49 6.96 -18.67
N ALA A 2 -5.46 6.25 -18.12
CA ALA A 2 -5.87 6.48 -16.74
C ALA A 2 -4.90 5.82 -15.76
N VAL A 3 -4.51 6.54 -14.72
CA VAL A 3 -3.72 5.98 -13.63
C VAL A 3 -4.58 5.05 -12.79
N VAL A 4 -3.91 4.14 -12.10
CA VAL A 4 -4.54 3.25 -11.12
C VAL A 4 -3.96 3.57 -9.76
N ILE A 5 -4.81 3.62 -8.74
CA ILE A 5 -4.33 3.67 -7.35
C ILE A 5 -4.56 2.33 -6.69
N PHE A 6 -3.53 1.89 -5.96
CA PHE A 6 -3.57 0.68 -5.15
C PHE A 6 -3.61 1.13 -3.69
N VAL A 7 -4.66 0.74 -2.99
CA VAL A 7 -4.93 1.23 -1.64
C VAL A 7 -4.79 0.07 -0.65
N VAL A 8 -3.94 0.24 0.34
CA VAL A 8 -3.75 -0.74 1.41
C VAL A 8 -4.16 -0.08 2.72
N ARG A 9 -5.23 -0.59 3.32
CA ARG A 9 -5.70 -0.12 4.62
C ARG A 9 -5.22 -1.09 5.69
N ALA A 10 -4.84 -0.54 6.85
CA ALA A 10 -4.27 -1.39 7.90
C ALA A 10 -4.56 -0.87 9.29
N ASN A 11 -4.67 -1.81 10.23
CA ASN A 11 -4.59 -1.57 11.67
C ASN A 11 -3.39 -2.34 12.20
N VAL A 12 -2.77 -1.82 13.23
CA VAL A 12 -1.64 -2.45 13.88
C VAL A 12 -1.82 -2.34 15.40
N ASN A 13 -1.33 -3.33 16.14
CA ASN A 13 -1.37 -3.28 17.60
C ASN A 13 -0.66 -2.02 18.10
N LYS A 14 -1.21 -1.40 19.15
CA LYS A 14 -0.72 -0.11 19.66
C LYS A 14 0.75 -0.15 20.04
N ASP A 15 1.20 -1.21 20.66
CA ASP A 15 2.58 -1.36 21.08
C ASP A 15 3.57 -1.53 19.93
N LYS A 16 3.06 -1.77 18.71
CA LYS A 16 3.87 -1.91 17.49
C LYS A 16 3.72 -0.73 16.54
N GLU A 17 2.91 0.25 16.89
CA GLU A 17 2.54 1.33 15.97
C GLU A 17 3.75 2.15 15.52
N ALA A 18 4.62 2.54 16.44
CA ALA A 18 5.80 3.33 16.09
C ALA A 18 6.74 2.57 15.16
N ALA A 19 7.00 1.30 15.45
CA ALA A 19 7.85 0.46 14.62
C ALA A 19 7.22 0.22 13.25
N PHE A 20 5.91 0.01 13.21
CA PHE A 20 5.16 -0.18 11.97
C PHE A 20 5.27 1.02 11.05
N ASN A 21 5.06 2.22 11.58
CA ASN A 21 5.13 3.45 10.78
C ASN A 21 6.54 3.72 10.27
N LYS A 22 7.54 3.49 11.11
CA LYS A 22 8.93 3.67 10.70
C LYS A 22 9.32 2.71 9.58
N TRP A 23 9.00 1.43 9.74
CA TRP A 23 9.32 0.41 8.74
C TRP A 23 8.60 0.69 7.42
N TYR A 24 7.33 1.06 7.51
CA TYR A 24 6.51 1.35 6.33
C TYR A 24 7.09 2.50 5.53
N ASN A 25 7.47 3.58 6.23
CA ASN A 25 7.98 4.78 5.59
C ASN A 25 9.40 4.60 5.05
N GLU A 26 10.26 3.87 5.77
CA GLU A 26 11.68 3.79 5.44
C GLU A 26 12.02 2.60 4.57
N GLU A 27 11.23 1.54 4.58
CA GLU A 27 11.55 0.31 3.87
C GLU A 27 10.46 -0.16 2.91
N HIS A 28 9.24 -0.33 3.38
CA HIS A 28 8.18 -0.96 2.59
C HIS A 28 7.74 -0.10 1.39
N VAL A 29 7.43 1.17 1.63
CA VAL A 29 7.02 2.10 0.56
C VAL A 29 8.15 2.31 -0.44
N PRO A 30 9.39 2.60 -0.02
CA PRO A 30 10.49 2.73 -0.98
C PRO A 30 10.71 1.47 -1.81
N GLN A 31 10.53 0.29 -1.22
CA GLN A 31 10.68 -0.97 -1.94
C GLN A 31 9.65 -1.10 -3.06
N LEU A 32 8.39 -0.80 -2.79
CA LEU A 32 7.35 -0.84 -3.81
C LEU A 32 7.63 0.17 -4.93
N LEU A 33 8.12 1.36 -4.58
CA LEU A 33 8.40 2.41 -5.56
C LEU A 33 9.52 2.07 -6.52
N ARG A 34 10.31 1.03 -6.25
CA ARG A 34 11.30 0.54 -7.21
C ARG A 34 10.68 -0.21 -8.38
N TYR A 35 9.43 -0.62 -8.26
CA TYR A 35 8.76 -1.31 -9.36
C TYR A 35 8.56 -0.35 -10.52
N ASN A 36 8.96 -0.78 -11.73
CA ASN A 36 8.86 0.06 -12.92
C ASN A 36 7.39 0.33 -13.27
N GLY A 37 7.00 1.60 -13.22
CA GLY A 37 5.62 2.01 -13.45
C GLY A 37 4.87 2.40 -12.18
N ALA A 38 5.45 2.15 -11.00
CA ALA A 38 4.98 2.74 -9.76
C ALA A 38 5.44 4.21 -9.74
N VAL A 39 4.49 5.12 -9.64
CA VAL A 39 4.72 6.56 -9.86
C VAL A 39 4.90 7.31 -8.56
N SER A 40 4.08 7.02 -7.57
CA SER A 40 4.11 7.74 -6.29
C SER A 40 3.47 6.89 -5.20
N ALA A 41 3.73 7.31 -3.97
CA ALA A 41 3.13 6.69 -2.80
C ALA A 41 2.90 7.74 -1.72
N ARG A 42 1.80 7.60 -1.01
CA ARG A 42 1.46 8.45 0.13
C ARG A 42 0.81 7.61 1.21
N ARG A 43 1.04 7.99 2.44
CA ARG A 43 0.41 7.34 3.58
C ARG A 43 -0.46 8.33 4.33
N TYR A 44 -1.55 7.81 4.87
CA TYR A 44 -2.56 8.62 5.57
C TYR A 44 -2.98 7.95 6.85
N LYS A 45 -3.33 8.77 7.84
CA LYS A 45 -3.94 8.31 9.08
C LYS A 45 -5.35 8.88 9.15
N LYS A 46 -6.31 8.06 9.54
CA LYS A 46 -7.71 8.50 9.68
C LYS A 46 -7.82 9.55 10.79
N ILE A 47 -8.54 10.62 10.51
CA ILE A 47 -8.85 11.65 11.49
C ILE A 47 -10.37 11.83 11.70
N LEU A 48 -11.18 11.22 10.83
CA LEU A 48 -12.63 11.35 10.90
C LEU A 48 -13.28 10.18 10.17
N GLY A 49 -14.39 9.69 10.69
CA GLY A 49 -15.23 8.70 10.04
C GLY A 49 -15.22 7.35 10.70
N ASP A 50 -16.15 6.49 10.24
CA ASP A 50 -16.38 5.15 10.80
C ASP A 50 -15.56 4.06 10.13
N GLU A 51 -14.62 4.43 9.24
CA GLU A 51 -13.74 3.48 8.57
C GLU A 51 -13.00 2.64 9.62
N LYS A 52 -13.05 1.32 9.44
CA LYS A 52 -12.48 0.36 10.37
C LYS A 52 -10.96 0.53 10.52
N TYR A 53 -10.27 0.84 9.43
CA TYR A 53 -8.81 0.89 9.42
C TYR A 53 -8.30 2.28 9.69
N GLU A 54 -7.27 2.38 10.53
CA GLU A 54 -6.70 3.66 10.94
C GLU A 54 -5.69 4.21 9.94
N TYR A 55 -4.95 3.33 9.25
CA TYR A 55 -3.90 3.72 8.31
C TYR A 55 -4.25 3.32 6.89
N MET A 56 -3.75 4.13 5.95
CA MET A 56 -3.97 3.88 4.53
C MET A 56 -2.71 4.27 3.76
N ALA A 57 -2.25 3.36 2.90
CA ALA A 57 -1.20 3.66 1.94
C ALA A 57 -1.82 3.70 0.55
N VAL A 58 -1.49 4.71 -0.23
CA VAL A 58 -2.00 4.89 -1.59
C VAL A 58 -0.82 4.93 -2.55
N TYR A 59 -0.76 3.94 -3.43
CA TYR A 59 0.28 3.83 -4.45
C TYR A 59 -0.33 4.13 -5.81
N GLU A 60 0.34 4.96 -6.58
CA GLU A 60 -0.11 5.31 -7.93
C GLU A 60 0.69 4.54 -8.96
N PHE A 61 0.00 3.92 -9.91
CA PHE A 61 0.61 3.22 -11.04
C PHE A 61 0.26 3.94 -12.33
N ALA A 62 1.16 3.90 -13.30
CA ALA A 62 1.04 4.65 -14.53
C ALA A 62 -0.22 4.34 -15.32
N ASN A 63 -0.64 3.07 -15.32
CA ASN A 63 -1.84 2.62 -16.03
C ASN A 63 -2.25 1.24 -15.55
N GLU A 64 -3.37 0.76 -16.07
CA GLU A 64 -3.95 -0.52 -15.65
C GLU A 64 -3.08 -1.72 -16.07
N ALA A 65 -2.44 -1.67 -17.23
CA ALA A 65 -1.56 -2.75 -17.66
C ALA A 65 -0.36 -2.92 -16.74
N VAL A 66 0.25 -1.81 -16.31
CA VAL A 66 1.35 -1.83 -15.34
C VAL A 66 0.88 -2.43 -14.02
N PHE A 67 -0.28 -2.00 -13.53
CA PHE A 67 -0.82 -2.51 -12.28
C PHE A 67 -1.11 -4.01 -12.36
N THR A 68 -1.69 -4.47 -13.46
CA THR A 68 -1.96 -5.90 -13.69
C THR A 68 -0.66 -6.71 -13.65
N GLY A 69 0.39 -6.19 -14.29
CA GLY A 69 1.71 -6.82 -14.23
C GLY A 69 2.25 -6.89 -12.80
N PHE A 70 2.09 -5.81 -12.04
CA PHE A 70 2.50 -5.78 -10.64
C PHE A 70 1.77 -6.85 -9.81
N GLN A 71 0.47 -7.04 -10.04
CA GLN A 71 -0.32 -8.04 -9.31
C GLN A 71 0.21 -9.46 -9.52
N LYS A 72 0.85 -9.73 -10.63
CA LYS A 72 1.40 -11.04 -10.98
C LYS A 72 2.89 -11.15 -10.71
N SER A 73 3.51 -10.10 -10.20
CA SER A 73 4.97 -10.01 -10.10
C SER A 73 5.52 -10.70 -8.85
N ASP A 74 6.77 -11.13 -8.95
CA ASP A 74 7.53 -11.58 -7.78
C ASP A 74 7.80 -10.44 -6.82
N ASP A 75 7.84 -9.20 -7.32
CA ASP A 75 8.01 -8.01 -6.49
C ASP A 75 6.88 -7.88 -5.47
N LEU A 76 5.64 -8.07 -5.92
CA LEU A 76 4.50 -8.05 -4.98
C LEU A 76 4.58 -9.20 -4.00
N ASN A 77 4.93 -10.40 -4.47
CA ASN A 77 5.07 -11.55 -3.58
C ASN A 77 6.12 -11.31 -2.50
N GLN A 78 7.24 -10.67 -2.87
CA GLN A 78 8.28 -10.33 -1.90
C GLN A 78 7.79 -9.29 -0.89
N LEU A 79 7.06 -8.28 -1.35
CA LEU A 79 6.47 -7.27 -0.46
C LEU A 79 5.53 -7.91 0.55
N ILE A 80 4.70 -8.84 0.10
CA ILE A 80 3.77 -9.56 0.99
C ILE A 80 4.54 -10.39 2.01
N ARG A 81 5.57 -11.12 1.59
CA ARG A 81 6.40 -11.91 2.50
C ARG A 81 7.06 -11.04 3.56
N ASP A 82 7.63 -9.90 3.14
CA ASP A 82 8.30 -8.97 4.06
C ASP A 82 7.33 -8.38 5.07
N TYR A 83 6.14 -8.00 4.62
CA TYR A 83 5.10 -7.50 5.51
C TYR A 83 4.71 -8.56 6.54
N ASN A 84 4.43 -9.77 6.08
CA ASN A 84 4.00 -10.85 6.96
C ASN A 84 5.09 -11.21 7.98
N ALA A 85 6.35 -11.21 7.57
CA ALA A 85 7.47 -11.50 8.45
C ALA A 85 7.64 -10.46 9.56
N ASN A 86 7.37 -9.19 9.26
CA ASN A 86 7.57 -8.09 10.20
C ASN A 86 6.33 -7.78 11.04
N PHE A 87 5.13 -7.80 10.44
CA PHE A 87 3.92 -7.31 11.09
C PHE A 87 2.67 -8.17 10.86
N GLY A 88 2.79 -9.32 10.22
CA GLY A 88 1.65 -10.14 9.86
C GLY A 88 0.78 -10.55 11.04
N GLU A 89 1.39 -10.89 12.17
CA GLU A 89 0.67 -11.36 13.36
C GLU A 89 0.12 -10.23 14.23
N VAL A 90 0.62 -9.01 14.07
CA VAL A 90 0.26 -7.87 14.92
C VAL A 90 -0.54 -6.81 14.17
N SER A 91 -0.98 -7.12 12.96
CA SER A 91 -1.74 -6.19 12.14
C SER A 91 -2.82 -6.89 11.35
N GLN A 92 -3.74 -6.10 10.81
CA GLN A 92 -4.76 -6.52 9.86
C GLN A 92 -4.73 -5.56 8.70
N ARG A 93 -4.95 -6.05 7.48
CA ARG A 93 -4.97 -5.16 6.32
C ARG A 93 -5.96 -5.63 5.27
N GLU A 94 -6.34 -4.71 4.42
CA GLU A 94 -7.24 -4.94 3.30
C GLU A 94 -6.73 -4.15 2.10
N ARG A 95 -6.77 -4.75 0.93
CA ARG A 95 -6.27 -4.16 -0.31
C ARG A 95 -7.38 -3.96 -1.30
N SER A 96 -7.31 -2.85 -2.04
CA SER A 96 -8.22 -2.56 -3.13
C SER A 96 -7.51 -1.71 -4.16
N ALA A 97 -8.05 -1.64 -5.36
CA ALA A 97 -7.47 -0.84 -6.43
C ALA A 97 -8.58 -0.14 -7.19
N TYR A 98 -8.26 1.03 -7.73
CA TYR A 98 -9.22 1.89 -8.41
C TYR A 98 -8.57 2.49 -9.64
N VAL A 99 -9.30 2.54 -10.74
CA VAL A 99 -8.86 3.25 -11.93
C VAL A 99 -9.44 4.67 -11.91
N GLN A 100 -8.63 5.65 -12.28
CA GLN A 100 -9.08 7.04 -12.34
C GLN A 100 -10.09 7.22 -13.47
N ILE A 101 -11.26 7.79 -13.15
CA ILE A 101 -12.30 8.10 -14.15
C ILE A 101 -12.53 9.60 -14.32
N TRP A 102 -11.97 10.41 -13.43
CA TRP A 102 -12.02 11.87 -13.50
C TRP A 102 -10.75 12.47 -12.89
N PRO A 103 -10.11 13.45 -13.52
CA PRO A 103 -10.37 13.92 -14.89
C PRO A 103 -10.12 12.80 -15.89
N ALA A 104 -10.89 12.86 -16.98
CA ALA A 104 -10.81 11.83 -18.03
C ALA A 104 -9.53 12.00 -18.87
#